data_8da6d8fd7fe6a4a4f3687604f721d34e
#
_entry.id   8da6d8fd7fe6a4a4f3687604f721d34e
#
_cell.length_a   1.000
_cell.length_b   1.000
_cell.length_c   1.000
_cell.angle_alpha   90.00
_cell.angle_beta   90.00
_cell.angle_gamma   90.00
#
_symmetry.space_group_name_H-M   'P 1'
#
loop_
_entity.id
_entity.type
_entity.pdbx_description
1 polymer ?
#
loop_
_entity_poly.entity_id
_entity_poly.type
_entity_poly.pdbx_seq_one_letter_code
_entity_poly.pdbx_strand_id
1 'polypeptide(L)'
;LDADIKRTLTMFMRYNHKELIGGDVFESLPKNQSVEILKVAYAFDNMTAMKFEEEPVSEIAAIKRLMEEKDVYDEDVVNALVESINILNPGVCVEMTNGDKGLVIVEGVPNILEPYVLSFRDNQIYNLGDKYVSQNIQIKDVMKTMDNRHVVNHYLLKQYEGKIITHS
;
A
#
# COMPACT_ATOMS: atom_id res chain seq x y z
N LEU A 1 14.94 -25.08 -3.03
CA LEU A 1 15.28 -23.73 -2.56
C LEU A 1 16.76 -23.51 -2.79
N ASP A 2 17.11 -22.42 -3.47
CA ASP A 2 18.47 -22.02 -3.76
C ASP A 2 19.30 -21.92 -2.46
N ALA A 3 20.58 -22.29 -2.51
CA ALA A 3 21.47 -22.27 -1.36
C ALA A 3 21.58 -20.87 -0.74
N ASP A 4 21.54 -19.84 -1.58
CA ASP A 4 21.57 -18.44 -1.13
C ASP A 4 20.30 -18.03 -0.41
N ILE A 5 19.13 -18.47 -0.87
CA ILE A 5 17.86 -18.23 -0.18
C ILE A 5 17.85 -18.92 1.18
N LYS A 6 18.32 -20.19 1.26
CA LYS A 6 18.44 -20.90 2.55
C LYS A 6 19.37 -20.16 3.51
N ARG A 7 20.50 -19.68 3.01
CA ARG A 7 21.48 -18.95 3.82
C ARG A 7 20.89 -17.65 4.35
N THR A 8 20.23 -16.88 3.50
CA THR A 8 19.57 -15.63 3.85
C THR A 8 18.48 -15.85 4.90
N LEU A 9 17.58 -16.82 4.69
CA LEU A 9 16.55 -17.17 5.67
C LEU A 9 17.14 -17.64 6.99
N THR A 10 18.21 -18.46 6.97
CA THR A 10 18.85 -18.94 8.19
C THR A 10 19.49 -17.79 8.96
N MET A 11 20.12 -16.86 8.29
CA MET A 11 20.68 -15.65 8.92
C MET A 11 19.57 -14.79 9.51
N PHE A 12 18.52 -14.51 8.75
CA PHE A 12 17.36 -13.76 9.19
C PHE A 12 16.72 -14.37 10.44
N MET A 13 16.47 -15.69 10.45
CA MET A 13 15.90 -16.38 11.62
C MET A 13 16.83 -16.36 12.84
N ARG A 14 18.14 -16.43 12.66
CA ARG A 14 19.10 -16.34 13.78
C ARG A 14 19.12 -14.94 14.40
N TYR A 15 18.97 -13.90 13.61
CA TYR A 15 18.95 -12.52 14.09
C TYR A 15 17.63 -12.19 14.77
N ASN A 16 16.52 -12.67 14.27
CA ASN A 16 15.20 -12.44 14.86
C ASN A 16 15.06 -13.02 16.28
N HIS A 17 15.86 -14.04 16.61
CA HIS A 17 15.94 -14.61 17.96
C HIS A 17 16.77 -13.79 18.96
N LYS A 18 17.47 -12.73 18.54
CA LYS A 18 18.43 -12.00 19.36
C LYS A 18 18.09 -10.54 19.62
N GLU A 19 16.84 -10.12 19.53
CA GLU A 19 16.42 -8.72 19.79
C GLU A 19 17.20 -7.64 18.99
N LEU A 20 17.93 -8.04 17.97
CA LEU A 20 18.66 -7.14 17.06
C LEU A 20 17.73 -6.72 15.92
N ILE A 21 16.69 -6.00 16.27
CA ILE A 21 15.73 -5.45 15.32
C ILE A 21 16.10 -4.01 15.04
N GLY A 22 17.09 -3.83 14.20
CA GLY A 22 17.46 -2.56 13.62
C GLY A 22 17.90 -2.78 12.17
N GLY A 23 17.92 -1.75 11.35
CA GLY A 23 18.35 -1.78 9.94
C GLY A 23 19.68 -2.50 9.67
N ASP A 24 20.51 -2.60 10.67
CA ASP A 24 21.85 -3.22 10.65
C ASP A 24 21.86 -4.69 10.22
N VAL A 25 20.76 -5.43 10.42
CA VAL A 25 20.67 -6.84 10.01
C VAL A 25 20.79 -6.98 8.49
N PHE A 26 20.10 -6.13 7.77
CA PHE A 26 20.07 -6.18 6.32
C PHE A 26 21.34 -5.62 5.69
N GLU A 27 22.04 -4.70 6.36
CA GLU A 27 23.34 -4.19 5.91
C GLU A 27 24.42 -5.27 5.89
N SER A 28 24.33 -6.28 6.77
CA SER A 28 25.26 -7.39 6.85
C SER A 28 24.97 -8.51 5.84
N LEU A 29 23.82 -8.47 5.15
CA LEU A 29 23.42 -9.47 4.19
C LEU A 29 23.95 -9.12 2.76
N PRO A 30 24.22 -10.13 1.91
CA PRO A 30 24.59 -9.86 0.54
C PRO A 30 23.47 -9.13 -0.19
N LYS A 31 23.80 -8.06 -0.89
CA LYS A 31 22.85 -7.30 -1.72
C LYS A 31 22.40 -8.17 -2.89
N ASN A 32 21.23 -8.73 -2.78
CA ASN A 32 20.56 -9.47 -3.86
C ASN A 32 19.03 -9.29 -3.72
N GLN A 33 18.31 -9.60 -4.79
CA GLN A 33 16.87 -9.41 -4.87
C GLN A 33 16.09 -10.12 -3.73
N SER A 34 16.54 -11.31 -3.30
CA SER A 34 15.88 -12.03 -2.19
C SER A 34 16.02 -11.28 -0.86
N VAL A 35 17.14 -10.61 -0.64
CA VAL A 35 17.36 -9.80 0.56
C VAL A 35 16.48 -8.55 0.52
N GLU A 36 16.39 -7.88 -0.63
CA GLU A 36 15.52 -6.70 -0.79
C GLU A 36 14.04 -7.06 -0.58
N ILE A 37 13.59 -8.19 -1.12
CA ILE A 37 12.21 -8.69 -0.88
C ILE A 37 11.97 -8.92 0.62
N LEU A 38 12.89 -9.60 1.32
CA LEU A 38 12.76 -9.85 2.75
C LEU A 38 12.75 -8.56 3.56
N LYS A 39 13.61 -7.60 3.20
CA LYS A 39 13.73 -6.30 3.86
C LYS A 39 12.42 -5.51 3.77
N VAL A 40 11.85 -5.41 2.57
CA VAL A 40 10.58 -4.70 2.34
C VAL A 40 9.42 -5.41 3.05
N ALA A 41 9.31 -6.74 2.89
CA ALA A 41 8.26 -7.52 3.53
C ALA A 41 8.32 -7.44 5.07
N TYR A 42 9.52 -7.52 5.64
CA TYR A 42 9.73 -7.40 7.07
C TYR A 42 9.38 -6.00 7.58
N ALA A 43 9.80 -4.95 6.87
CA ALA A 43 9.49 -3.58 7.25
C ALA A 43 7.99 -3.32 7.22
N PHE A 44 7.29 -3.80 6.19
CA PHE A 44 5.84 -3.70 6.09
C PHE A 44 5.13 -4.43 7.23
N ASP A 45 5.46 -5.71 7.46
CA ASP A 45 4.89 -6.51 8.55
C ASP A 45 5.14 -5.85 9.91
N ASN A 46 6.36 -5.39 10.14
CA ASN A 46 6.75 -4.74 11.40
C ASN A 46 5.99 -3.44 11.67
N MET A 47 5.61 -2.69 10.64
CA MET A 47 4.80 -1.48 10.77
C MET A 47 3.30 -1.79 10.97
N THR A 48 2.79 -2.83 10.32
CA THR A 48 1.35 -3.14 10.28
C THR A 48 0.91 -4.17 11.31
N ALA A 49 1.84 -4.95 11.88
CA ALA A 49 1.54 -5.95 12.90
C ALA A 49 1.17 -5.31 14.24
N MET A 50 0.21 -5.91 14.95
CA MET A 50 -0.12 -5.53 16.32
C MET A 50 1.04 -5.90 17.24
N LYS A 51 1.61 -4.91 17.92
CA LYS A 51 2.62 -5.08 18.95
C LYS A 51 2.07 -4.68 20.31
N PHE A 52 2.66 -5.22 21.38
CA PHE A 52 2.15 -5.00 22.75
C PHE A 52 2.28 -3.53 23.21
N GLU A 53 3.26 -2.80 22.68
CA GLU A 53 3.61 -1.44 23.14
C GLU A 53 3.38 -0.34 22.07
N GLU A 54 3.04 -0.71 20.83
CA GLU A 54 2.90 0.23 19.72
C GLU A 54 1.58 -0.01 18.97
N GLU A 55 0.88 1.07 18.64
CA GLU A 55 -0.25 0.98 17.73
C GLU A 55 0.23 0.66 16.30
N PRO A 56 -0.41 -0.29 15.61
CA PRO A 56 -0.04 -0.62 14.25
C PRO A 56 -0.33 0.56 13.31
N VAL A 57 0.59 0.79 12.41
CA VAL A 57 0.42 1.75 11.33
C VAL A 57 -0.53 1.16 10.29
N SER A 58 -1.37 1.99 9.66
CA SER A 58 -2.23 1.51 8.58
C SER A 58 -1.41 1.04 7.39
N GLU A 59 -1.95 0.08 6.62
CA GLU A 59 -1.27 -0.45 5.43
C GLU A 59 -0.91 0.64 4.42
N ILE A 60 -1.82 1.62 4.21
CA ILE A 60 -1.56 2.77 3.33
C ILE A 60 -0.41 3.63 3.87
N ALA A 61 -0.38 3.90 5.18
CA ALA A 61 0.69 4.69 5.78
C ALA A 61 2.03 3.94 5.76
N ALA A 62 2.03 2.61 5.93
CA ALA A 62 3.22 1.78 5.80
C ALA A 62 3.77 1.81 4.37
N ILE A 63 2.90 1.66 3.36
CA ILE A 63 3.30 1.76 1.95
C ILE A 63 3.90 3.13 1.63
N LYS A 64 3.25 4.21 2.07
CA LYS A 64 3.77 5.58 1.87
C LYS A 64 5.18 5.73 2.43
N ARG A 65 5.45 5.24 3.64
CA ARG A 65 6.79 5.26 4.24
C ARG A 65 7.81 4.49 3.41
N LEU A 66 7.45 3.27 2.97
CA LEU A 66 8.34 2.48 2.12
C LEU A 66 8.66 3.19 0.80
N MET A 67 7.68 3.87 0.17
CA MET A 67 7.87 4.63 -1.06
C MET A 67 8.67 5.93 -0.86
N GLU A 68 8.60 6.55 0.31
CA GLU A 68 9.35 7.75 0.65
C GLU A 68 10.83 7.47 0.90
N GLU A 69 11.15 6.31 1.47
CA GLU A 69 12.51 5.90 1.85
C GLU A 69 13.24 5.18 0.69
N LYS A 70 13.31 5.82 -0.50
CA LYS A 70 13.88 5.25 -1.73
C LYS A 70 15.35 4.83 -1.64
N ASP A 71 16.13 5.46 -0.75
CA ASP A 71 17.54 5.10 -0.52
C ASP A 71 17.68 3.82 0.33
N VAL A 72 16.61 3.45 1.03
CA VAL A 72 16.57 2.29 1.93
C VAL A 72 15.93 1.09 1.26
N TYR A 73 14.80 1.28 0.56
CA TYR A 73 14.00 0.21 -0.03
C TYR A 73 14.03 0.28 -1.55
N ASP A 74 14.17 -0.88 -2.18
CA ASP A 74 14.12 -1.01 -3.63
C ASP A 74 12.69 -0.72 -4.15
N GLU A 75 12.57 0.25 -5.05
CA GLU A 75 11.29 0.75 -5.57
C GLU A 75 10.51 -0.35 -6.31
N ASP A 76 11.18 -1.21 -7.08
CA ASP A 76 10.53 -2.30 -7.81
C ASP A 76 9.97 -3.35 -6.84
N VAL A 77 10.68 -3.61 -5.75
CA VAL A 77 10.22 -4.53 -4.70
C VAL A 77 9.05 -3.96 -3.92
N VAL A 78 9.06 -2.67 -3.60
CA VAL A 78 7.92 -2.00 -2.96
C VAL A 78 6.69 -2.04 -3.86
N ASN A 79 6.85 -1.75 -5.15
CA ASN A 79 5.75 -1.83 -6.12
C ASN A 79 5.19 -3.25 -6.22
N ALA A 80 6.06 -4.28 -6.29
CA ALA A 80 5.64 -5.67 -6.30
C ALA A 80 4.88 -6.09 -5.03
N LEU A 81 5.29 -5.58 -3.85
CA LEU A 81 4.54 -5.78 -2.60
C LEU A 81 3.13 -5.19 -2.74
N VAL A 82 3.04 -3.94 -3.15
CA VAL A 82 1.76 -3.21 -3.27
C VAL A 82 0.82 -3.90 -4.24
N GLU A 83 1.30 -4.35 -5.39
CA GLU A 83 0.53 -5.15 -6.35
C GLU A 83 0.06 -6.48 -5.74
N SER A 84 0.89 -7.14 -4.94
CA SER A 84 0.57 -8.45 -4.36
C SER A 84 -0.53 -8.40 -3.30
N ILE A 85 -0.63 -7.30 -2.55
CA ILE A 85 -1.63 -7.15 -1.48
C ILE A 85 -2.98 -6.61 -1.96
N ASN A 86 -3.07 -6.15 -3.22
CA ASN A 86 -4.31 -5.69 -3.86
C ASN A 86 -5.11 -4.67 -3.03
N ILE A 87 -4.42 -3.75 -2.38
CA ILE A 87 -5.01 -2.91 -1.33
C ILE A 87 -5.98 -1.85 -1.86
N LEU A 88 -5.80 -1.37 -3.09
CA LEU A 88 -6.61 -0.32 -3.72
C LEU A 88 -7.27 -0.76 -5.03
N ASN A 89 -7.68 -2.01 -5.09
CA ASN A 89 -8.41 -2.52 -6.24
C ASN A 89 -9.79 -1.85 -6.40
N PRO A 90 -10.32 -1.79 -7.62
CA PRO A 90 -11.69 -1.35 -7.86
C PRO A 90 -12.68 -2.12 -6.97
N GLY A 91 -13.51 -1.35 -6.27
CA GLY A 91 -14.46 -1.91 -5.31
C GLY A 91 -14.05 -1.78 -3.85
N VAL A 92 -12.84 -1.35 -3.57
CA VAL A 92 -12.39 -1.07 -2.19
C VAL A 92 -12.91 0.28 -1.74
N CYS A 93 -13.50 0.33 -0.54
CA CYS A 93 -13.88 1.58 0.11
C CYS A 93 -12.70 2.19 0.85
N VAL A 94 -12.54 3.50 0.73
CA VAL A 94 -11.43 4.25 1.30
C VAL A 94 -11.91 5.47 2.09
N GLU A 95 -11.14 5.85 3.10
CA GLU A 95 -11.23 7.15 3.75
C GLU A 95 -10.17 8.07 3.14
N MET A 96 -10.57 9.29 2.80
CA MET A 96 -9.69 10.31 2.23
C MET A 96 -9.23 11.29 3.31
N THR A 97 -8.14 12.01 3.04
CA THR A 97 -7.52 12.95 3.99
C THR A 97 -8.43 14.12 4.39
N ASN A 98 -9.38 14.47 3.56
CA ASN A 98 -10.42 15.48 3.86
C ASN A 98 -11.58 14.94 4.72
N GLY A 99 -11.52 13.66 5.15
CA GLY A 99 -12.55 12.98 5.95
C GLY A 99 -13.69 12.39 5.12
N ASP A 100 -13.71 12.57 3.81
CA ASP A 100 -14.69 11.96 2.94
C ASP A 100 -14.41 10.47 2.77
N LYS A 101 -15.45 9.72 2.49
CA LYS A 101 -15.38 8.31 2.13
C LYS A 101 -15.70 8.14 0.66
N GLY A 102 -15.08 7.14 0.04
CA GLY A 102 -15.30 6.88 -1.38
C GLY A 102 -15.01 5.44 -1.76
N LEU A 103 -15.29 5.15 -3.02
CA LEU A 103 -15.08 3.86 -3.64
C LEU A 103 -14.01 3.98 -4.72
N VAL A 104 -13.00 3.15 -4.67
CA VAL A 104 -12.03 3.02 -5.77
C VAL A 104 -12.76 2.44 -6.99
N ILE A 105 -12.72 3.15 -8.13
CA ILE A 105 -13.39 2.72 -9.37
C ILE A 105 -12.41 2.33 -10.47
N VAL A 106 -11.21 2.93 -10.47
CA VAL A 106 -10.12 2.59 -11.38
C VAL A 106 -8.81 2.65 -10.59
N GLU A 107 -7.93 1.70 -10.81
CA GLU A 107 -6.60 1.66 -10.21
C GLU A 107 -5.75 2.86 -10.61
N GLY A 108 -4.86 3.29 -9.73
CA GLY A 108 -3.87 4.33 -10.02
C GLY A 108 -2.76 3.78 -10.92
N VAL A 109 -2.48 4.50 -12.01
CA VAL A 109 -1.36 4.18 -12.90
C VAL A 109 -0.65 5.49 -13.22
N PRO A 110 0.66 5.59 -13.03
CA PRO A 110 1.62 4.57 -12.57
C PRO A 110 1.66 4.36 -11.05
N ASN A 111 1.00 5.21 -10.26
CA ASN A 111 1.03 5.15 -8.80
C ASN A 111 -0.27 4.58 -8.26
N ILE A 112 -0.22 3.40 -7.65
CA ILE A 112 -1.39 2.73 -7.08
C ILE A 112 -2.07 3.52 -5.96
N LEU A 113 -1.35 4.41 -5.27
CA LEU A 113 -1.89 5.30 -4.23
C LEU A 113 -2.71 6.47 -4.80
N GLU A 114 -2.77 6.60 -6.12
CA GLU A 114 -3.45 7.68 -6.86
C GLU A 114 -4.58 7.16 -7.75
N PRO A 115 -5.52 6.35 -7.23
CA PRO A 115 -6.62 5.81 -8.00
C PRO A 115 -7.67 6.86 -8.35
N TYR A 116 -8.64 6.46 -9.17
CA TYR A 116 -9.90 7.20 -9.32
C TYR A 116 -10.88 6.77 -8.23
N VAL A 117 -11.40 7.74 -7.47
CA VAL A 117 -12.30 7.50 -6.35
C VAL A 117 -13.63 8.20 -6.57
N LEU A 118 -14.72 7.44 -6.49
CA LEU A 118 -16.07 7.98 -6.39
C LEU A 118 -16.34 8.41 -4.95
N SER A 119 -16.46 9.69 -4.71
CA SER A 119 -16.80 10.24 -3.38
C SER A 119 -18.27 10.00 -3.05
N PHE A 120 -18.56 9.49 -1.85
CA PHE A 120 -19.93 9.29 -1.38
C PHE A 120 -20.62 10.58 -0.93
N ARG A 121 -19.85 11.65 -0.69
CA ARG A 121 -20.39 12.94 -0.27
C ARG A 121 -21.16 13.66 -1.38
N ASP A 122 -20.57 13.67 -2.57
CA ASP A 122 -21.06 14.50 -3.68
C ASP A 122 -21.28 13.73 -4.99
N ASN A 123 -21.02 12.41 -4.96
CA ASN A 123 -21.10 11.52 -6.13
C ASN A 123 -20.21 11.97 -7.31
N GLN A 124 -19.09 12.65 -7.01
CA GLN A 124 -18.10 13.04 -7.99
C GLN A 124 -16.94 12.03 -8.03
N ILE A 125 -16.34 11.91 -9.21
CA ILE A 125 -15.16 11.08 -9.41
C ILE A 125 -13.92 11.97 -9.33
N TYR A 126 -13.04 11.65 -8.39
CA TYR A 126 -11.76 12.33 -8.20
C TYR A 126 -10.63 11.47 -8.74
N ASN A 127 -9.85 12.04 -9.68
CA ASN A 127 -8.58 11.45 -10.10
C ASN A 127 -7.50 11.88 -9.10
N LEU A 128 -7.06 11.00 -8.23
CA LEU A 128 -6.05 11.32 -7.22
C LEU A 128 -4.64 11.47 -7.81
N GLY A 129 -4.43 11.09 -9.07
CA GLY A 129 -3.21 11.39 -9.83
C GLY A 129 -3.16 12.81 -10.40
N ASP A 130 -4.27 13.55 -10.38
CA ASP A 130 -4.27 14.96 -10.77
C ASP A 130 -3.63 15.82 -9.68
N LYS A 131 -2.67 16.67 -10.06
CA LYS A 131 -1.91 17.50 -9.11
C LYS A 131 -2.78 18.46 -8.29
N TYR A 132 -3.84 18.99 -8.87
CA TYR A 132 -4.74 19.92 -8.16
C TYR A 132 -5.62 19.14 -7.16
N VAL A 133 -6.02 17.93 -7.49
CA VAL A 133 -6.80 17.07 -6.60
C VAL A 133 -5.91 16.53 -5.48
N SER A 134 -4.74 15.99 -5.79
CA SER A 134 -3.84 15.32 -4.84
C SER A 134 -3.24 16.27 -3.79
N GLN A 135 -3.17 17.58 -4.07
CA GLN A 135 -2.79 18.58 -3.07
C GLN A 135 -3.78 18.69 -1.90
N ASN A 136 -5.04 18.36 -2.14
CA ASN A 136 -6.12 18.52 -1.15
C ASN A 136 -6.72 17.19 -0.70
N ILE A 137 -6.72 16.19 -1.56
CA ILE A 137 -7.39 14.91 -1.34
C ILE A 137 -6.44 13.78 -1.69
N GLN A 138 -6.15 12.93 -0.71
CA GLN A 138 -5.36 11.71 -0.87
C GLN A 138 -6.03 10.56 -0.13
N ILE A 139 -5.66 9.34 -0.42
CA ILE A 139 -6.06 8.19 0.39
C ILE A 139 -5.42 8.32 1.77
N LYS A 140 -6.24 8.26 2.80
CA LYS A 140 -5.82 8.20 4.20
C LYS A 140 -5.67 6.75 4.64
N ASP A 141 -6.71 5.95 4.42
CA ASP A 141 -6.73 4.54 4.79
C ASP A 141 -7.81 3.77 4.02
N VAL A 142 -7.70 2.43 4.05
CA VAL A 142 -8.72 1.52 3.56
C VAL A 142 -9.73 1.26 4.69
N MET A 143 -11.00 1.28 4.37
CA MET A 143 -12.06 0.99 5.35
C MET A 143 -12.07 -0.50 5.69
N LYS A 144 -11.64 -0.86 6.90
CA LYS A 144 -11.50 -2.26 7.38
C LYS A 144 -12.79 -2.87 7.94
N THR A 145 -13.89 -2.12 8.00
CA THR A 145 -15.12 -2.56 8.68
C THR A 145 -16.13 -3.20 7.73
N MET A 146 -17.22 -3.70 8.31
CA MET A 146 -18.34 -4.33 7.60
C MET A 146 -18.94 -3.45 6.48
N ASP A 147 -18.65 -2.17 6.47
CA ASP A 147 -19.05 -1.23 5.42
C ASP A 147 -18.40 -1.51 4.05
N ASN A 148 -17.26 -2.20 4.01
CA ASN A 148 -16.69 -2.72 2.75
C ASN A 148 -17.53 -3.83 2.11
N ARG A 149 -18.57 -4.33 2.82
CA ARG A 149 -19.50 -5.35 2.30
C ARG A 149 -20.66 -4.79 1.53
N HIS A 150 -20.80 -3.49 1.42
CA HIS A 150 -21.74 -2.96 0.46
C HIS A 150 -21.30 -3.44 -0.90
N VAL A 151 -22.04 -4.45 -1.34
CA VAL A 151 -21.87 -5.12 -2.63
C VAL A 151 -21.63 -4.03 -3.65
N VAL A 152 -20.38 -3.94 -4.07
CA VAL A 152 -20.04 -3.10 -5.21
C VAL A 152 -20.89 -3.65 -6.34
N ASN A 153 -21.95 -2.96 -6.64
CA ASN A 153 -22.77 -3.37 -7.73
C ASN A 153 -21.93 -3.13 -9.00
N HIS A 154 -21.41 -4.21 -9.56
CA HIS A 154 -20.65 -4.17 -10.82
C HIS A 154 -21.37 -3.39 -11.92
N TYR A 155 -22.67 -3.29 -11.82
CA TYR A 155 -23.47 -2.46 -12.70
C TYR A 155 -23.23 -0.95 -12.48
N LEU A 156 -23.07 -0.51 -11.24
CA LEU A 156 -22.69 0.87 -10.92
C LEU A 156 -21.28 1.20 -11.39
N LEU A 157 -20.31 0.31 -11.15
CA LEU A 157 -18.95 0.49 -11.66
C LEU A 157 -18.93 0.66 -13.17
N LYS A 158 -19.63 -0.19 -13.93
CA LYS A 158 -19.75 -0.06 -15.38
C LYS A 158 -20.42 1.24 -15.83
N GLN A 159 -21.37 1.77 -15.06
CA GLN A 159 -21.97 3.07 -15.37
C GLN A 159 -20.99 4.24 -15.23
N TYR A 160 -19.99 4.12 -14.35
CA TYR A 160 -19.00 5.16 -14.11
C TYR A 160 -17.76 5.03 -15.00
N GLU A 161 -17.40 3.83 -15.48
CA GLU A 161 -16.29 3.61 -16.42
C GLU A 161 -16.37 4.50 -17.68
N GLY A 162 -17.57 4.91 -18.10
CA GLY A 162 -17.78 5.80 -19.24
C GLY A 162 -17.87 7.30 -18.91
N LYS A 163 -17.75 7.70 -17.63
CA LYS A 163 -17.99 9.08 -17.18
C LYS A 163 -16.77 9.74 -16.52
N ILE A 164 -15.59 9.19 -16.75
CA ILE A 164 -14.35 9.79 -16.25
C ILE A 164 -14.16 11.12 -16.98
N ILE A 165 -14.41 12.22 -16.27
CA ILE A 165 -14.14 13.56 -16.79
C ILE A 165 -12.63 13.78 -16.66
N THR A 166 -11.91 13.61 -17.76
CA THR A 166 -10.54 14.11 -17.87
C THR A 166 -10.64 15.60 -18.16
N HIS A 167 -10.31 16.43 -17.20
CA HIS A 167 -10.06 17.85 -17.46
C HIS A 167 -8.74 17.93 -18.25
N SER A 168 -8.87 18.19 -19.56
CA SER A 168 -7.75 18.54 -20.45
C SER A 168 -7.31 19.98 -20.19
#